data_de4952031edc869113d326e7aea545d2
#
_entry.id   de4952031edc869113d326e7aea545d2
#
_cell.length_a   1.000
_cell.length_b   1.000
_cell.length_c   1.000
_cell.angle_alpha   90.00
_cell.angle_beta   90.00
_cell.angle_gamma   90.00
#
_symmetry.space_group_name_H-M   'P 1'
#
loop_
_entity.id
_entity.type
_entity.pdbx_description
1 polymer ?
#
loop_
_entity_poly.entity_id
_entity_poly.type
_entity_poly.pdbx_seq_one_letter_code
_entity_poly.pdbx_strand_id
1 'polypeptide(L)'
;MTDPDPQASSGRTDPADALDALTRPGDAPLVGALLELIARLDLPCAVKDPASGQYRYANARMAALFGATPEAMIGTADAQWLEASQWPALRTAENAALSMPRGALTEHKLELGGTRREFGVARVALRDGDGSPVALCSLWLDQTAHRQTEAKLQLALSQLEQQQQAAEAMRRETQDQSLRDNVTGLYQKVHFEDQLRREVDLSSREHREFSLVSIELDPLSAEAQAMGPAARTRILEALGRLLRGNTRAMDSSCRLDDSRFAVLLSGVGLATAHSRMEGLRRQCATQIVVLEGRNLGFTVSMGVASFPHTAHTQDGLVGAAESALAEARKRGGNHVTLASIRFELE
;
A
#
# COMPACT_ATOMS: atom_id res chain seq x y z
N MET A 1 -19.77 51.12 -73.27
CA MET A 1 -21.09 51.20 -72.58
C MET A 1 -21.68 49.81 -72.69
N THR A 2 -21.44 49.02 -71.72
CA THR A 2 -22.27 47.85 -71.34
C THR A 2 -21.71 47.37 -69.97
N ASP A 3 -22.58 47.44 -69.00
CA ASP A 3 -22.34 47.04 -67.61
C ASP A 3 -21.94 45.57 -67.50
N PRO A 4 -21.10 45.18 -66.53
CA PRO A 4 -20.92 43.79 -66.17
C PRO A 4 -21.92 43.42 -65.07
N ASP A 5 -22.62 42.35 -65.29
CA ASP A 5 -23.57 41.66 -64.44
C ASP A 5 -22.87 41.15 -63.13
N PRO A 6 -23.43 41.44 -61.95
CA PRO A 6 -22.93 40.86 -60.70
C PRO A 6 -23.87 39.76 -60.21
N GLN A 7 -23.60 38.51 -60.54
CA GLN A 7 -24.16 37.38 -59.75
C GLN A 7 -23.29 36.17 -59.85
N ALA A 8 -22.32 36.08 -58.94
CA ALA A 8 -21.85 34.81 -58.43
C ALA A 8 -22.31 34.72 -56.96
N SER A 9 -23.56 34.37 -56.75
CA SER A 9 -24.03 33.93 -55.42
C SER A 9 -23.41 32.60 -55.11
N SER A 10 -22.35 32.62 -54.26
CA SER A 10 -21.86 31.44 -53.60
C SER A 10 -23.00 30.82 -52.81
N GLY A 11 -23.53 29.70 -53.30
CA GLY A 11 -24.53 28.90 -52.59
C GLY A 11 -23.95 28.37 -51.26
N ARG A 12 -24.09 29.18 -50.23
CA ARG A 12 -23.95 28.68 -48.85
C ARG A 12 -25.21 27.89 -48.54
N THR A 13 -25.13 26.56 -48.57
CA THR A 13 -26.21 25.69 -48.13
C THR A 13 -26.43 25.90 -46.62
N ASP A 14 -27.66 26.15 -46.23
CA ASP A 14 -28.05 26.22 -44.81
C ASP A 14 -27.66 24.88 -44.15
N PRO A 15 -27.11 24.89 -42.94
CA PRO A 15 -26.82 23.67 -42.18
C PRO A 15 -28.07 22.74 -42.05
N ALA A 16 -29.26 23.26 -42.00
CA ALA A 16 -30.50 22.52 -41.98
C ALA A 16 -30.75 21.78 -43.32
N ASP A 17 -30.53 22.47 -44.47
CA ASP A 17 -30.71 21.90 -45.82
C ASP A 17 -29.67 20.75 -46.09
N ALA A 18 -28.47 20.83 -45.51
CA ALA A 18 -27.45 19.77 -45.62
C ALA A 18 -27.86 18.48 -44.87
N LEU A 19 -28.64 18.61 -43.82
CA LEU A 19 -29.15 17.49 -43.06
C LEU A 19 -30.37 16.82 -43.71
N ASP A 20 -31.29 17.63 -44.26
CA ASP A 20 -32.46 17.13 -45.00
C ASP A 20 -32.07 16.30 -46.22
N ALA A 21 -30.91 16.60 -46.85
CA ALA A 21 -30.39 15.81 -47.96
C ALA A 21 -29.86 14.40 -47.52
N LEU A 22 -29.69 14.15 -46.24
CA LEU A 22 -29.19 12.88 -45.67
C LEU A 22 -30.32 12.01 -45.06
N THR A 23 -31.57 12.53 -44.99
CA THR A 23 -32.72 11.82 -44.39
C THR A 23 -33.68 11.32 -45.42
N ARG A 24 -34.31 10.15 -45.19
CA ARG A 24 -35.44 9.70 -45.98
C ARG A 24 -36.67 10.55 -45.65
N PRO A 25 -37.59 10.76 -46.57
CA PRO A 25 -38.78 11.64 -46.39
C PRO A 25 -39.70 11.31 -45.20
N GLY A 26 -39.47 10.24 -44.45
CA GLY A 26 -40.23 9.89 -43.24
C GLY A 26 -39.48 10.07 -41.92
N ASP A 27 -38.15 10.27 -41.96
CA ASP A 27 -37.30 10.27 -40.78
C ASP A 27 -36.99 11.66 -40.22
N ALA A 28 -37.36 12.72 -40.93
CA ALA A 28 -37.08 14.11 -40.56
C ALA A 28 -37.54 14.51 -39.13
N PRO A 29 -38.71 14.07 -38.62
CA PRO A 29 -39.11 14.40 -37.25
C PRO A 29 -38.24 13.75 -36.19
N LEU A 30 -37.78 12.51 -36.42
CA LEU A 30 -36.91 11.78 -35.50
C LEU A 30 -35.51 12.39 -35.45
N VAL A 31 -34.96 12.73 -36.62
CA VAL A 31 -33.66 13.39 -36.72
C VAL A 31 -33.70 14.76 -36.03
N GLY A 32 -34.73 15.56 -36.23
CA GLY A 32 -34.93 16.83 -35.54
C GLY A 32 -34.97 16.67 -34.03
N ALA A 33 -35.70 15.65 -33.51
CA ALA A 33 -35.78 15.38 -32.10
C ALA A 33 -34.42 14.92 -31.50
N LEU A 34 -33.67 14.11 -32.23
CA LEU A 34 -32.32 13.67 -31.79
C LEU A 34 -31.36 14.85 -31.75
N LEU A 35 -31.37 15.73 -32.75
CA LEU A 35 -30.51 16.92 -32.74
C LEU A 35 -30.86 17.89 -31.61
N GLU A 36 -32.16 18.05 -31.32
CA GLU A 36 -32.61 18.87 -30.16
C GLU A 36 -32.11 18.24 -28.84
N LEU A 37 -32.14 16.92 -28.66
CA LEU A 37 -31.58 16.24 -27.50
C LEU A 37 -30.09 16.48 -27.39
N ILE A 38 -29.34 16.33 -28.48
CA ILE A 38 -27.89 16.59 -28.53
C ILE A 38 -27.60 18.07 -28.14
N ALA A 39 -28.39 18.99 -28.65
CA ALA A 39 -28.26 20.42 -28.32
C ALA A 39 -28.55 20.69 -26.84
N ARG A 40 -29.62 20.09 -26.26
CA ARG A 40 -29.91 20.19 -24.81
C ARG A 40 -28.86 19.58 -23.91
N LEU A 41 -28.23 18.51 -24.34
CA LEU A 41 -27.08 17.89 -23.62
C LEU A 41 -25.76 18.66 -23.83
N ASP A 42 -25.81 19.75 -24.61
CA ASP A 42 -24.65 20.59 -24.87
C ASP A 42 -23.47 19.86 -25.50
N LEU A 43 -23.76 18.83 -26.31
CA LEU A 43 -22.74 17.96 -26.92
C LEU A 43 -22.33 18.47 -28.29
N PRO A 44 -21.03 18.63 -28.60
CA PRO A 44 -20.55 18.90 -29.95
C PRO A 44 -20.89 17.74 -30.88
N CYS A 45 -21.52 18.07 -32.02
CA CYS A 45 -21.94 17.10 -33.03
C CYS A 45 -21.54 17.60 -34.42
N ALA A 46 -21.00 16.66 -35.24
CA ALA A 46 -20.67 16.97 -36.63
C ALA A 46 -21.00 15.79 -37.55
N VAL A 47 -21.26 16.09 -38.80
CA VAL A 47 -21.41 15.15 -39.90
C VAL A 47 -20.38 15.53 -40.96
N LYS A 48 -19.60 14.54 -41.43
CA LYS A 48 -18.55 14.74 -42.43
C LYS A 48 -18.77 13.86 -43.67
N ASP A 49 -18.27 14.34 -44.76
CA ASP A 49 -18.12 13.57 -45.98
C ASP A 49 -17.04 12.47 -45.79
N PRO A 50 -17.36 11.19 -46.06
CA PRO A 50 -16.42 10.08 -45.82
C PRO A 50 -15.16 10.16 -46.69
N ALA A 51 -15.28 10.61 -47.92
CA ALA A 51 -14.17 10.65 -48.89
C ALA A 51 -13.22 11.83 -48.62
N SER A 52 -13.78 13.03 -48.53
CA SER A 52 -12.99 14.27 -48.37
C SER A 52 -12.65 14.59 -46.91
N GLY A 53 -13.45 14.13 -45.96
CA GLY A 53 -13.35 14.50 -44.54
C GLY A 53 -13.86 15.92 -44.23
N GLN A 54 -14.51 16.54 -45.22
CA GLN A 54 -15.11 17.88 -45.04
C GLN A 54 -16.35 17.85 -44.20
N TYR A 55 -16.56 18.88 -43.38
CA TYR A 55 -17.78 19.07 -42.60
C TYR A 55 -18.96 19.37 -43.53
N ARG A 56 -20.01 18.54 -43.47
CA ARG A 56 -21.33 18.77 -44.07
C ARG A 56 -22.29 19.41 -43.07
N TYR A 57 -22.11 19.13 -41.79
CA TYR A 57 -22.86 19.69 -40.69
C TYR A 57 -22.00 19.83 -39.46
N ALA A 58 -22.18 20.88 -38.69
CA ALA A 58 -21.65 21.09 -37.36
C ALA A 58 -22.66 21.88 -36.54
N ASN A 59 -22.95 21.43 -35.30
CA ASN A 59 -23.81 22.23 -34.45
C ASN A 59 -22.99 23.39 -33.81
N ALA A 60 -23.70 24.34 -33.17
CA ALA A 60 -23.07 25.51 -32.55
C ALA A 60 -22.00 25.15 -31.52
N ARG A 61 -22.18 24.02 -30.80
CA ARG A 61 -21.18 23.56 -29.80
C ARG A 61 -19.94 23.00 -30.45
N MET A 62 -20.06 22.29 -31.56
CA MET A 62 -18.92 21.83 -32.34
C MET A 62 -18.12 23.00 -32.90
N ALA A 63 -18.80 23.99 -33.46
CA ALA A 63 -18.17 25.20 -33.99
C ALA A 63 -17.45 26.01 -32.90
N ALA A 64 -18.10 26.14 -31.75
CA ALA A 64 -17.52 26.84 -30.59
C ALA A 64 -16.20 26.19 -30.07
N LEU A 65 -16.01 24.88 -30.22
CA LEU A 65 -14.73 24.24 -29.86
C LEU A 65 -13.55 24.82 -30.63
N PHE A 66 -13.79 25.24 -31.87
CA PHE A 66 -12.78 25.80 -32.76
C PHE A 66 -12.82 27.33 -32.86
N GLY A 67 -13.65 27.97 -32.04
CA GLY A 67 -13.86 29.45 -32.13
C GLY A 67 -14.48 29.89 -33.42
N ALA A 68 -15.32 29.06 -34.08
CA ALA A 68 -15.93 29.27 -35.36
C ALA A 68 -17.44 29.35 -35.26
N THR A 69 -18.11 29.67 -36.39
CA THR A 69 -19.58 29.48 -36.55
C THR A 69 -19.86 28.19 -37.33
N PRO A 70 -21.04 27.60 -37.21
CA PRO A 70 -21.44 26.41 -37.99
C PRO A 70 -21.20 26.61 -39.48
N GLU A 71 -21.61 27.74 -40.03
CA GLU A 71 -21.50 28.06 -41.44
C GLU A 71 -20.04 28.13 -41.93
N ALA A 72 -19.14 28.63 -41.08
CA ALA A 72 -17.72 28.71 -41.40
C ALA A 72 -17.03 27.31 -41.45
N MET A 73 -17.61 26.32 -40.75
CA MET A 73 -17.07 24.96 -40.76
C MET A 73 -17.50 24.15 -41.99
N ILE A 74 -18.64 24.43 -42.57
CA ILE A 74 -19.15 23.69 -43.75
C ILE A 74 -18.18 23.79 -44.93
N GLY A 75 -17.83 22.62 -45.52
CA GLY A 75 -16.88 22.50 -46.62
C GLY A 75 -15.40 22.53 -46.21
N THR A 76 -15.12 22.76 -44.92
CA THR A 76 -13.75 22.71 -44.38
C THR A 76 -13.39 21.31 -43.83
N ALA A 77 -12.12 21.06 -43.57
CA ALA A 77 -11.63 19.82 -42.94
C ALA A 77 -10.85 20.14 -41.66
N ASP A 78 -10.61 19.12 -40.82
CA ASP A 78 -9.87 19.26 -39.54
C ASP A 78 -8.52 19.97 -39.66
N ALA A 79 -7.83 19.76 -40.77
CA ALA A 79 -6.52 20.40 -41.04
C ALA A 79 -6.58 21.94 -41.05
N GLN A 80 -7.77 22.56 -41.21
CA GLN A 80 -7.92 24.01 -41.14
C GLN A 80 -8.16 24.54 -39.72
N TRP A 81 -8.49 23.67 -38.80
CA TRP A 81 -8.86 24.02 -37.42
C TRP A 81 -7.87 23.51 -36.38
N LEU A 82 -7.07 22.48 -36.73
CA LEU A 82 -6.14 21.82 -35.82
C LEU A 82 -4.71 21.87 -36.35
N GLU A 83 -3.77 21.83 -35.46
CA GLU A 83 -2.36 21.75 -35.82
C GLU A 83 -2.02 20.47 -36.58
N ALA A 84 -0.95 20.52 -37.38
CA ALA A 84 -0.48 19.41 -38.21
C ALA A 84 -0.17 18.13 -37.40
N SER A 85 0.13 18.27 -36.11
CA SER A 85 0.40 17.15 -35.20
C SER A 85 -0.87 16.43 -34.70
N GLN A 86 -2.06 17.07 -34.79
CA GLN A 86 -3.26 16.60 -34.12
C GLN A 86 -4.29 15.96 -35.08
N TRP A 87 -4.57 16.61 -36.23
CA TRP A 87 -5.61 16.16 -37.14
C TRP A 87 -5.36 14.78 -37.77
N PRO A 88 -4.12 14.28 -38.00
CA PRO A 88 -3.91 12.96 -38.59
C PRO A 88 -4.46 11.81 -37.72
N ALA A 89 -4.37 11.96 -36.39
CA ALA A 89 -4.92 10.98 -35.44
C ALA A 89 -6.44 10.92 -35.53
N LEU A 90 -7.12 12.07 -35.68
CA LEU A 90 -8.57 12.15 -35.91
C LEU A 90 -8.96 11.48 -37.22
N ARG A 91 -8.24 11.78 -38.30
CA ARG A 91 -8.50 11.19 -39.62
C ARG A 91 -8.29 9.67 -39.65
N THR A 92 -7.29 9.17 -38.94
CA THR A 92 -7.09 7.73 -38.76
C THR A 92 -8.27 7.07 -38.05
N ALA A 93 -8.76 7.69 -36.98
CA ALA A 93 -9.94 7.21 -36.22
C ALA A 93 -11.23 7.28 -37.06
N GLU A 94 -11.40 8.31 -37.90
CA GLU A 94 -12.51 8.42 -38.84
C GLU A 94 -12.49 7.28 -39.85
N ASN A 95 -11.36 7.02 -40.49
CA ASN A 95 -11.20 5.95 -41.46
C ASN A 95 -11.46 4.57 -40.82
N ALA A 96 -11.02 4.36 -39.59
CA ALA A 96 -11.33 3.14 -38.84
C ALA A 96 -12.83 3.00 -38.57
N ALA A 97 -13.51 4.09 -38.18
CA ALA A 97 -14.96 4.08 -37.93
C ALA A 97 -15.78 3.79 -39.19
N LEU A 98 -15.33 4.24 -40.36
CA LEU A 98 -15.97 3.97 -41.65
C LEU A 98 -15.98 2.45 -41.99
N SER A 99 -14.99 1.67 -41.54
CA SER A 99 -14.95 0.24 -41.75
C SER A 99 -15.71 -0.58 -40.69
N MET A 100 -16.10 0.03 -39.57
CA MET A 100 -16.79 -0.65 -38.47
C MET A 100 -18.32 -0.59 -38.59
N PRO A 101 -19.08 -1.74 -38.61
CA PRO A 101 -20.54 -1.73 -38.74
C PRO A 101 -21.28 -1.02 -37.59
N ARG A 102 -20.69 -1.03 -36.37
CA ARG A 102 -21.30 -0.41 -35.18
C ARG A 102 -20.69 0.94 -34.80
N GLY A 103 -19.82 1.50 -35.67
CA GLY A 103 -19.07 2.70 -35.37
C GLY A 103 -17.90 2.45 -34.41
N ALA A 104 -17.27 3.52 -33.97
CA ALA A 104 -16.11 3.49 -33.06
C ALA A 104 -16.24 4.54 -31.97
N LEU A 105 -15.73 4.21 -30.79
CA LEU A 105 -15.46 5.17 -29.70
C LEU A 105 -13.95 5.30 -29.55
N THR A 106 -13.43 6.51 -29.61
CA THR A 106 -12.00 6.79 -29.53
C THR A 106 -11.74 7.97 -28.59
N GLU A 107 -10.58 7.97 -27.95
CA GLU A 107 -10.14 9.07 -27.10
C GLU A 107 -9.11 9.94 -27.84
N HIS A 108 -9.25 11.25 -27.72
CA HIS A 108 -8.34 12.22 -28.33
C HIS A 108 -7.93 13.29 -27.35
N LYS A 109 -6.65 13.64 -27.36
CA LYS A 109 -6.11 14.77 -26.59
C LYS A 109 -5.77 15.85 -27.59
N LEU A 110 -6.48 16.98 -27.49
CA LEU A 110 -6.35 18.10 -28.43
C LEU A 110 -5.98 19.36 -27.67
N GLU A 111 -5.20 20.20 -28.31
CA GLU A 111 -4.91 21.56 -27.85
C GLU A 111 -5.80 22.53 -28.60
N LEU A 112 -6.76 23.12 -27.91
CA LEU A 112 -7.73 24.04 -28.46
C LEU A 112 -7.63 25.37 -27.72
N GLY A 113 -7.33 26.45 -28.46
CA GLY A 113 -7.16 27.77 -27.88
C GLY A 113 -6.08 27.84 -26.78
N GLY A 114 -4.98 27.10 -26.91
CA GLY A 114 -3.89 27.02 -25.93
C GLY A 114 -4.22 26.18 -24.68
N THR A 115 -5.36 25.46 -24.69
CA THR A 115 -5.77 24.61 -23.58
C THR A 115 -5.86 23.16 -24.04
N ARG A 116 -5.18 22.27 -23.33
CA ARG A 116 -5.25 20.83 -23.56
C ARG A 116 -6.56 20.26 -23.04
N ARG A 117 -7.32 19.64 -23.93
CA ARG A 117 -8.61 18.98 -23.61
C ARG A 117 -8.60 17.52 -24.01
N GLU A 118 -9.36 16.73 -23.33
CA GLU A 118 -9.52 15.29 -23.57
C GLU A 118 -10.96 14.99 -23.98
N PHE A 119 -11.10 14.40 -25.17
CA PHE A 119 -12.42 14.10 -25.74
C PHE A 119 -12.61 12.60 -25.93
N GLY A 120 -13.76 12.08 -25.50
CA GLY A 120 -14.30 10.82 -26.01
C GLY A 120 -15.12 11.12 -27.26
N VAL A 121 -14.81 10.48 -28.39
CA VAL A 121 -15.50 10.75 -29.67
C VAL A 121 -16.12 9.47 -30.17
N ALA A 122 -17.45 9.44 -30.18
CA ALA A 122 -18.23 8.38 -30.82
C ALA A 122 -18.46 8.73 -32.31
N ARG A 123 -18.22 7.76 -33.20
CA ARG A 123 -18.37 7.91 -34.64
C ARG A 123 -19.19 6.78 -35.22
N VAL A 124 -20.15 7.10 -36.07
CA VAL A 124 -20.98 6.12 -36.78
C VAL A 124 -21.09 6.51 -38.24
N ALA A 125 -20.84 5.57 -39.13
CA ALA A 125 -21.05 5.75 -40.57
C ALA A 125 -22.51 5.53 -40.95
N LEU A 126 -23.11 6.52 -41.60
CA LEU A 126 -24.37 6.32 -42.34
C LEU A 126 -24.06 5.64 -43.66
N ARG A 127 -24.86 4.64 -44.01
CA ARG A 127 -24.65 3.83 -45.23
C ARG A 127 -25.92 3.89 -46.11
N ASP A 128 -25.70 3.82 -47.43
CA ASP A 128 -26.77 3.67 -48.39
C ASP A 128 -27.27 2.21 -48.44
N GLY A 129 -28.20 1.97 -49.40
CA GLY A 129 -28.79 0.65 -49.62
C GLY A 129 -27.77 -0.42 -50.06
N ASP A 130 -26.65 -0.03 -50.61
CA ASP A 130 -25.57 -0.90 -51.10
C ASP A 130 -24.48 -1.11 -50.03
N GLY A 131 -24.65 -0.48 -48.85
CA GLY A 131 -23.73 -0.59 -47.73
C GLY A 131 -22.52 0.38 -47.79
N SER A 132 -22.48 1.26 -48.80
CA SER A 132 -21.42 2.26 -48.94
C SER A 132 -21.61 3.41 -47.95
N PRO A 133 -20.53 3.92 -47.31
CA PRO A 133 -20.66 5.01 -46.37
C PRO A 133 -20.95 6.33 -47.11
N VAL A 134 -22.06 6.99 -46.77
CA VAL A 134 -22.52 8.27 -47.36
C VAL A 134 -22.24 9.46 -46.45
N ALA A 135 -22.09 9.23 -45.13
CA ALA A 135 -21.74 10.24 -44.17
C ALA A 135 -21.09 9.61 -42.92
N LEU A 136 -20.28 10.38 -42.21
CA LEU A 136 -19.71 10.02 -40.90
C LEU A 136 -20.24 10.99 -39.85
N CYS A 137 -21.08 10.49 -38.97
CA CYS A 137 -21.57 11.23 -37.82
C CYS A 137 -20.62 11.09 -36.66
N SER A 138 -20.34 12.18 -35.94
CA SER A 138 -19.51 12.19 -34.74
C SER A 138 -20.17 12.98 -33.62
N LEU A 139 -20.08 12.42 -32.42
CA LEU A 139 -20.48 13.05 -31.17
C LEU A 139 -19.28 13.13 -30.24
N TRP A 140 -19.03 14.29 -29.67
CA TRP A 140 -17.86 14.57 -28.86
C TRP A 140 -18.25 14.82 -27.42
N LEU A 141 -17.57 14.20 -26.48
CA LEU A 141 -17.73 14.39 -25.05
C LEU A 141 -16.44 14.93 -24.47
N ASP A 142 -16.46 16.15 -23.96
CA ASP A 142 -15.32 16.70 -23.22
C ASP A 142 -15.24 16.03 -21.85
N GLN A 143 -14.18 15.24 -21.65
CA GLN A 143 -13.90 14.50 -20.43
C GLN A 143 -12.82 15.16 -19.57
N THR A 144 -12.34 16.35 -19.96
CA THR A 144 -11.17 16.99 -19.33
C THR A 144 -11.36 17.17 -17.82
N ALA A 145 -12.48 17.76 -17.41
CA ALA A 145 -12.77 18.00 -15.99
C ALA A 145 -12.96 16.68 -15.21
N HIS A 146 -13.61 15.70 -15.83
CA HIS A 146 -13.80 14.38 -15.22
C HIS A 146 -12.47 13.66 -15.00
N ARG A 147 -11.64 13.60 -16.03
CA ARG A 147 -10.29 12.95 -15.94
C ARG A 147 -9.38 13.66 -14.94
N GLN A 148 -9.43 14.99 -14.88
CA GLN A 148 -8.66 15.73 -13.88
C GLN A 148 -9.12 15.43 -12.46
N THR A 149 -10.43 15.32 -12.24
CA THR A 149 -11.00 14.98 -10.94
C THR A 149 -10.65 13.55 -10.54
N GLU A 150 -10.77 12.61 -11.47
CA GLU A 150 -10.39 11.21 -11.27
C GLU A 150 -8.90 11.07 -10.90
N ALA A 151 -8.01 11.75 -11.62
CA ALA A 151 -6.59 11.75 -11.32
C ALA A 151 -6.27 12.34 -9.93
N LYS A 152 -6.94 13.44 -9.56
CA LYS A 152 -6.79 14.02 -8.21
C LYS A 152 -7.29 13.08 -7.13
N LEU A 153 -8.42 12.40 -7.36
CA LEU A 153 -8.96 11.42 -6.41
C LEU A 153 -8.02 10.23 -6.23
N GLN A 154 -7.49 9.68 -7.32
CA GLN A 154 -6.51 8.59 -7.26
C GLN A 154 -5.25 8.98 -6.48
N LEU A 155 -4.74 10.19 -6.72
CA LEU A 155 -3.59 10.71 -5.98
C LEU A 155 -3.92 10.85 -4.48
N ALA A 156 -5.08 11.40 -4.14
CA ALA A 156 -5.50 11.55 -2.75
C ALA A 156 -5.69 10.19 -2.04
N LEU A 157 -6.25 9.20 -2.72
CA LEU A 157 -6.38 7.83 -2.19
C LEU A 157 -5.02 7.21 -1.91
N SER A 158 -4.07 7.31 -2.84
CA SER A 158 -2.72 6.76 -2.66
C SER A 158 -1.97 7.43 -1.49
N GLN A 159 -2.13 8.73 -1.32
CA GLN A 159 -1.56 9.46 -0.18
C GLN A 159 -2.18 9.02 1.15
N LEU A 160 -3.50 8.82 1.18
CA LEU A 160 -4.20 8.35 2.38
C LEU A 160 -3.74 6.95 2.80
N GLU A 161 -3.61 6.04 1.83
CA GLU A 161 -3.10 4.68 2.07
C GLU A 161 -1.68 4.70 2.64
N GLN A 162 -0.79 5.54 2.11
CA GLN A 162 0.56 5.70 2.65
C GLN A 162 0.56 6.24 4.07
N GLN A 163 -0.29 7.23 4.36
CA GLN A 163 -0.41 7.79 5.70
C GLN A 163 -0.95 6.76 6.70
N GLN A 164 -1.93 5.96 6.31
CA GLN A 164 -2.45 4.87 7.16
C GLN A 164 -1.37 3.84 7.48
N GLN A 165 -0.63 3.38 6.47
CA GLN A 165 0.47 2.42 6.67
C GLN A 165 1.55 2.98 7.60
N ALA A 166 1.94 4.24 7.43
CA ALA A 166 2.91 4.90 8.29
C ALA A 166 2.40 5.04 9.74
N ALA A 167 1.12 5.42 9.91
CA ALA A 167 0.51 5.53 11.23
C ALA A 167 0.39 4.16 11.94
N GLU A 168 0.03 3.09 11.22
CA GLU A 168 -0.02 1.75 11.76
C GLU A 168 1.36 1.24 12.16
N ALA A 169 2.40 1.49 11.35
CA ALA A 169 3.78 1.13 11.66
C ALA A 169 4.26 1.85 12.94
N MET A 170 4.03 3.15 13.03
CA MET A 170 4.37 3.94 14.20
C MET A 170 3.61 3.49 15.47
N ARG A 171 2.32 3.16 15.32
CA ARG A 171 1.51 2.64 16.42
C ARG A 171 2.03 1.30 16.94
N ARG A 172 2.42 0.37 16.04
CA ARG A 172 3.02 -0.92 16.41
C ARG A 172 4.36 -0.72 17.13
N GLU A 173 5.20 0.17 16.61
CA GLU A 173 6.49 0.50 17.23
C GLU A 173 6.31 1.11 18.64
N THR A 174 5.40 2.08 18.80
CA THR A 174 5.08 2.68 20.08
C THR A 174 4.53 1.65 21.07
N GLN A 175 3.66 0.74 20.59
CA GLN A 175 3.12 -0.33 21.41
C GLN A 175 4.21 -1.32 21.84
N ASP A 176 5.12 -1.74 20.93
CA ASP A 176 6.25 -2.61 21.28
C ASP A 176 7.18 -1.93 22.28
N GLN A 177 7.48 -0.66 22.10
CA GLN A 177 8.29 0.11 23.05
C GLN A 177 7.63 0.19 24.45
N SER A 178 6.32 0.35 24.52
CA SER A 178 5.58 0.40 25.79
C SER A 178 5.61 -0.91 26.58
N LEU A 179 5.85 -2.03 25.91
CA LEU A 179 5.98 -3.37 26.52
C LEU A 179 7.40 -3.65 27.03
N ARG A 180 8.36 -2.74 26.79
CA ARG A 180 9.76 -2.93 27.16
C ARG A 180 10.14 -2.14 28.40
N ASP A 181 11.09 -2.70 29.14
CA ASP A 181 11.75 -2.02 30.24
C ASP A 181 12.79 -1.00 29.72
N ASN A 182 12.69 0.24 30.19
CA ASN A 182 13.50 1.36 29.68
C ASN A 182 15.01 1.21 29.97
N VAL A 183 15.40 0.43 30.99
CA VAL A 183 16.80 0.23 31.37
C VAL A 183 17.43 -0.88 30.55
N THR A 184 16.77 -2.02 30.47
CA THR A 184 17.33 -3.23 29.84
C THR A 184 16.91 -3.40 28.39
N GLY A 185 15.80 -2.76 27.95
CA GLY A 185 15.16 -2.94 26.65
C GLY A 185 14.53 -4.33 26.45
N LEU A 186 14.42 -5.11 27.52
CA LEU A 186 13.74 -6.41 27.54
C LEU A 186 12.24 -6.20 27.70
N TYR A 187 11.45 -7.19 27.36
CA TYR A 187 10.02 -7.14 27.63
C TYR A 187 9.73 -7.11 29.13
N GLN A 188 8.60 -6.52 29.51
CA GLN A 188 8.13 -6.47 30.90
C GLN A 188 7.43 -7.77 31.30
N LYS A 189 7.19 -7.96 32.60
CA LYS A 189 6.56 -9.14 33.18
C LYS A 189 5.20 -9.49 32.54
N VAL A 190 4.35 -8.49 32.26
CA VAL A 190 3.04 -8.71 31.63
C VAL A 190 3.17 -9.42 30.27
N HIS A 191 4.17 -8.99 29.49
CA HIS A 191 4.45 -9.63 28.20
C HIS A 191 4.93 -11.08 28.37
N PHE A 192 5.75 -11.35 29.39
CA PHE A 192 6.20 -12.70 29.71
C PHE A 192 5.04 -13.65 30.01
N GLU A 193 4.10 -13.22 30.86
CA GLU A 193 2.93 -14.03 31.24
C GLU A 193 2.06 -14.40 30.03
N ASP A 194 1.85 -13.46 29.12
CA ASP A 194 1.11 -13.67 27.88
C ASP A 194 1.83 -14.62 26.92
N GLN A 195 3.13 -14.45 26.75
CA GLN A 195 3.93 -15.31 25.88
C GLN A 195 4.04 -16.74 26.42
N LEU A 196 4.24 -16.89 27.73
CA LEU A 196 4.30 -18.19 28.37
C LEU A 196 2.99 -18.98 28.17
N ARG A 197 1.82 -18.32 28.35
CA ARG A 197 0.52 -18.91 28.12
C ARG A 197 0.37 -19.41 26.69
N ARG A 198 0.73 -18.57 25.71
CA ARG A 198 0.67 -18.91 24.28
C ARG A 198 1.59 -20.09 23.94
N GLU A 199 2.78 -20.11 24.50
CA GLU A 199 3.76 -21.17 24.24
C GLU A 199 3.29 -22.52 24.81
N VAL A 200 2.72 -22.53 26.03
CA VAL A 200 2.11 -23.73 26.63
C VAL A 200 0.96 -24.24 25.78
N ASP A 201 0.04 -23.36 25.35
CA ASP A 201 -1.09 -23.73 24.49
C ASP A 201 -0.63 -24.32 23.15
N LEU A 202 0.37 -23.70 22.51
CA LEU A 202 0.93 -24.14 21.26
C LEU A 202 1.63 -25.50 21.40
N SER A 203 2.50 -25.64 22.40
CA SER A 203 3.21 -26.87 22.69
C SER A 203 2.30 -28.04 23.01
N SER A 204 1.21 -27.80 23.73
CA SER A 204 0.20 -28.81 24.03
C SER A 204 -0.51 -29.33 22.79
N ARG A 205 -0.79 -28.46 21.79
CA ARG A 205 -1.46 -28.84 20.54
C ARG A 205 -0.53 -29.50 19.53
N GLU A 206 0.70 -28.96 19.38
CA GLU A 206 1.63 -29.38 18.34
C GLU A 206 2.67 -30.40 18.83
N HIS A 207 2.64 -30.78 20.11
CA HIS A 207 3.60 -31.69 20.75
C HIS A 207 5.07 -31.21 20.59
N ARG A 208 5.27 -29.88 20.64
CA ARG A 208 6.57 -29.25 20.52
C ARG A 208 7.13 -28.93 21.90
N GLU A 209 8.42 -29.18 22.08
CA GLU A 209 9.09 -28.79 23.31
C GLU A 209 9.48 -27.31 23.28
N PHE A 210 9.49 -26.69 24.45
CA PHE A 210 10.11 -25.38 24.68
C PHE A 210 10.75 -25.34 26.07
N SER A 211 11.65 -24.40 26.30
CA SER A 211 12.29 -24.24 27.59
C SER A 211 12.05 -22.86 28.17
N LEU A 212 11.85 -22.85 29.49
CA LEU A 212 11.81 -21.66 30.32
C LEU A 212 13.10 -21.56 31.12
N VAL A 213 13.71 -20.40 31.11
CA VAL A 213 14.89 -20.08 31.92
C VAL A 213 14.55 -18.93 32.87
N SER A 214 14.63 -19.21 34.17
CA SER A 214 14.61 -18.20 35.21
C SER A 214 16.06 -17.75 35.51
N ILE A 215 16.28 -16.43 35.48
CA ILE A 215 17.60 -15.83 35.63
C ILE A 215 17.57 -14.80 36.76
N GLU A 216 18.62 -14.79 37.59
CA GLU A 216 18.78 -13.75 38.60
C GLU A 216 20.19 -13.16 38.52
N LEU A 217 20.28 -11.83 38.61
CA LEU A 217 21.55 -11.15 38.78
C LEU A 217 22.08 -11.44 40.17
N ASP A 218 23.28 -12.06 40.23
CA ASP A 218 23.92 -12.35 41.50
C ASP A 218 24.28 -11.06 42.27
N PRO A 219 24.51 -11.15 43.59
CA PRO A 219 24.92 -10.00 44.39
C PRO A 219 26.14 -9.29 43.77
N LEU A 220 26.04 -7.99 43.62
CA LEU A 220 27.11 -7.17 43.06
C LEU A 220 28.34 -7.14 44.01
N SER A 221 29.51 -6.98 43.43
CA SER A 221 30.73 -6.79 44.20
C SER A 221 30.67 -5.61 45.14
N ALA A 222 31.41 -5.59 46.22
CA ALA A 222 31.47 -4.45 47.17
C ALA A 222 31.84 -3.14 46.48
N GLU A 223 32.69 -3.19 45.44
CA GLU A 223 33.07 -2.04 44.64
C GLU A 223 31.87 -1.49 43.84
N ALA A 224 31.10 -2.37 43.14
CA ALA A 224 29.93 -1.99 42.39
C ALA A 224 28.80 -1.44 43.31
N GLN A 225 28.64 -2.02 44.50
CA GLN A 225 27.68 -1.53 45.51
C GLN A 225 28.06 -0.16 46.01
N ALA A 226 29.35 0.10 46.24
CA ALA A 226 29.84 1.40 46.71
C ALA A 226 29.63 2.54 45.69
N MET A 227 29.55 2.20 44.38
CA MET A 227 29.24 3.18 43.32
C MET A 227 27.74 3.47 43.17
N GLY A 228 26.89 2.80 43.93
CA GLY A 228 25.47 3.12 44.07
C GLY A 228 24.60 2.75 42.84
N PRO A 229 23.44 3.40 42.67
CA PRO A 229 22.45 3.05 41.66
C PRO A 229 22.94 3.13 40.23
N ALA A 230 23.90 4.01 39.91
CA ALA A 230 24.43 4.17 38.57
C ALA A 230 25.16 2.92 38.09
N ALA A 231 25.94 2.27 38.99
CA ALA A 231 26.62 1.01 38.66
C ALA A 231 25.60 -0.12 38.35
N ARG A 232 24.55 -0.22 39.19
CA ARG A 232 23.48 -1.19 38.99
C ARG A 232 22.80 -0.99 37.64
N THR A 233 22.45 0.26 37.30
CA THR A 233 21.82 0.59 36.01
C THR A 233 22.70 0.17 34.84
N ARG A 234 23.99 0.50 34.87
CA ARG A 234 24.94 0.12 33.81
C ARG A 234 25.10 -1.40 33.67
N ILE A 235 25.11 -2.13 34.77
CA ILE A 235 25.14 -3.61 34.78
C ILE A 235 23.85 -4.18 34.15
N LEU A 236 22.68 -3.64 34.54
CA LEU A 236 21.39 -4.05 33.98
C LEU A 236 21.30 -3.78 32.47
N GLU A 237 21.79 -2.63 32.01
CA GLU A 237 21.89 -2.32 30.58
C GLU A 237 22.77 -3.35 29.83
N ALA A 238 23.93 -3.73 30.42
CA ALA A 238 24.84 -4.70 29.85
C ALA A 238 24.19 -6.10 29.79
N LEU A 239 23.55 -6.53 30.88
CA LEU A 239 22.82 -7.80 30.94
C LEU A 239 21.68 -7.82 29.92
N GLY A 240 20.90 -6.73 29.80
CA GLY A 240 19.85 -6.61 28.80
C GLY A 240 20.36 -6.77 27.37
N ARG A 241 21.52 -6.17 27.05
CA ARG A 241 22.16 -6.35 25.73
C ARG A 241 22.59 -7.81 25.48
N LEU A 242 23.18 -8.46 26.47
CA LEU A 242 23.59 -9.85 26.36
C LEU A 242 22.40 -10.80 26.19
N LEU A 243 21.33 -10.61 26.95
CA LEU A 243 20.09 -11.40 26.81
C LEU A 243 19.49 -11.25 25.41
N ARG A 244 19.34 -10.02 24.91
CA ARG A 244 18.84 -9.80 23.54
C ARG A 244 19.75 -10.39 22.47
N GLY A 245 21.06 -10.26 22.62
CA GLY A 245 22.02 -10.77 21.65
C GLY A 245 22.08 -12.31 21.58
N ASN A 246 21.64 -13.00 22.64
CA ASN A 246 21.63 -14.46 22.74
C ASN A 246 20.24 -15.08 22.53
N THR A 247 19.21 -14.27 22.24
CA THR A 247 17.84 -14.71 21.94
C THR A 247 17.53 -14.50 20.46
N ARG A 248 16.79 -15.44 19.86
CA ARG A 248 16.31 -15.36 18.45
C ARG A 248 15.01 -14.58 18.39
N ALA A 249 14.57 -14.26 17.19
CA ALA A 249 13.29 -13.55 16.97
C ALA A 249 12.06 -14.28 17.56
N MET A 250 12.10 -15.62 17.63
CA MET A 250 11.05 -16.44 18.21
C MET A 250 11.21 -16.66 19.73
N ASP A 251 12.37 -16.35 20.29
CA ASP A 251 12.59 -16.41 21.73
C ASP A 251 12.10 -15.11 22.37
N SER A 252 11.71 -15.13 23.64
CA SER A 252 11.31 -13.94 24.40
C SER A 252 12.18 -13.79 25.65
N SER A 253 12.79 -12.60 25.80
CA SER A 253 13.55 -12.25 27.00
C SER A 253 12.89 -11.10 27.74
N CYS A 254 12.63 -11.30 29.02
CA CYS A 254 11.82 -10.43 29.85
C CYS A 254 12.54 -10.05 31.15
N ARG A 255 12.26 -8.86 31.65
CA ARG A 255 12.60 -8.42 33.01
C ARG A 255 11.37 -8.62 33.89
N LEU A 256 11.48 -9.40 34.94
CA LEU A 256 10.38 -9.71 35.86
C LEU A 256 10.31 -8.72 37.02
N ASP A 257 11.50 -8.35 37.56
CA ASP A 257 11.65 -7.36 38.62
C ASP A 257 13.06 -6.73 38.62
N ASP A 258 13.52 -6.22 39.76
CA ASP A 258 14.79 -5.51 39.90
C ASP A 258 16.03 -6.37 39.62
N SER A 259 15.97 -7.67 39.86
CA SER A 259 17.10 -8.60 39.72
C SER A 259 16.78 -9.84 38.92
N ARG A 260 15.51 -10.13 38.66
CA ARG A 260 15.06 -11.36 38.00
C ARG A 260 14.61 -11.12 36.56
N PHE A 261 14.96 -12.10 35.74
CA PHE A 261 14.69 -12.12 34.31
C PHE A 261 14.17 -13.50 33.93
N ALA A 262 13.49 -13.58 32.80
CA ALA A 262 13.08 -14.84 32.21
C ALA A 262 13.39 -14.87 30.72
N VAL A 263 13.70 -16.07 30.20
CA VAL A 263 13.85 -16.32 28.77
C VAL A 263 13.00 -17.51 28.39
N LEU A 264 12.13 -17.32 27.39
CA LEU A 264 11.41 -18.40 26.72
C LEU A 264 12.15 -18.77 25.44
N LEU A 265 12.50 -20.04 25.30
CA LEU A 265 13.22 -20.59 24.16
C LEU A 265 12.28 -21.52 23.38
N SER A 266 11.60 -20.99 22.37
CA SER A 266 10.61 -21.71 21.57
C SER A 266 11.25 -22.80 20.72
N GLY A 267 10.70 -24.02 20.76
CA GLY A 267 11.19 -25.17 20.01
C GLY A 267 12.58 -25.66 20.48
N VAL A 268 12.93 -25.40 21.73
CA VAL A 268 14.26 -25.76 22.28
C VAL A 268 14.07 -26.64 23.50
N GLY A 269 14.65 -27.85 23.45
CA GLY A 269 14.65 -28.80 24.57
C GLY A 269 15.70 -28.51 25.64
N LEU A 270 15.56 -29.19 26.76
CA LEU A 270 16.28 -28.96 28.01
C LEU A 270 17.82 -28.93 27.82
N ALA A 271 18.38 -29.89 27.11
CA ALA A 271 19.87 -30.00 26.92
C ALA A 271 20.42 -28.84 26.08
N THR A 272 19.68 -28.46 25.01
CA THR A 272 20.09 -27.34 24.14
C THR A 272 19.93 -26.00 24.87
N ALA A 273 18.86 -25.85 25.65
CA ALA A 273 18.63 -24.67 26.47
C ALA A 273 19.76 -24.51 27.52
N HIS A 274 20.12 -25.58 28.19
CA HIS A 274 21.28 -25.60 29.15
C HIS A 274 22.58 -25.14 28.49
N SER A 275 22.92 -25.72 27.33
CA SER A 275 24.16 -25.38 26.61
C SER A 275 24.18 -23.89 26.19
N ARG A 276 23.06 -23.36 25.69
CA ARG A 276 22.94 -21.93 25.36
C ARG A 276 23.09 -21.04 26.58
N MET A 277 22.47 -21.40 27.69
CA MET A 277 22.53 -20.64 28.95
C MET A 277 23.87 -20.67 29.62
N GLU A 278 24.60 -21.79 29.53
CA GLU A 278 25.99 -21.87 29.96
C GLU A 278 26.92 -20.94 29.13
N GLY A 279 26.67 -20.82 27.84
CA GLY A 279 27.33 -19.85 26.98
C GLY A 279 27.08 -18.41 27.45
N LEU A 280 25.80 -18.07 27.70
CA LEU A 280 25.39 -16.75 28.18
C LEU A 280 25.96 -16.44 29.55
N ARG A 281 25.91 -17.38 30.49
CA ARG A 281 26.52 -17.22 31.82
C ARG A 281 28.01 -16.85 31.75
N ARG A 282 28.79 -17.55 30.90
CA ARG A 282 30.21 -17.23 30.69
C ARG A 282 30.40 -15.85 30.09
N GLN A 283 29.57 -15.46 29.14
CA GLN A 283 29.61 -14.09 28.59
C GLN A 283 29.34 -13.04 29.67
N CYS A 284 28.35 -13.25 30.56
CA CYS A 284 28.09 -12.35 31.66
C CYS A 284 29.32 -12.27 32.61
N ALA A 285 29.89 -13.40 32.98
CA ALA A 285 31.03 -13.45 33.88
C ALA A 285 32.32 -12.79 33.34
N THR A 286 32.47 -12.71 32.02
CA THR A 286 33.61 -12.05 31.35
C THR A 286 33.29 -10.62 30.87
N GLN A 287 32.04 -10.18 30.98
CA GLN A 287 31.62 -8.84 30.54
C GLN A 287 32.20 -7.78 31.46
N ILE A 288 32.92 -6.83 30.88
CA ILE A 288 33.42 -5.65 31.58
C ILE A 288 32.47 -4.51 31.33
N VAL A 289 31.98 -3.90 32.41
CA VAL A 289 31.16 -2.67 32.40
C VAL A 289 32.00 -1.53 32.94
N VAL A 290 32.26 -0.51 32.10
CA VAL A 290 33.07 0.64 32.51
C VAL A 290 32.15 1.74 33.04
N LEU A 291 32.42 2.21 34.27
CA LEU A 291 31.78 3.36 34.86
C LEU A 291 32.84 4.22 35.61
N GLU A 292 32.94 5.48 35.28
CA GLU A 292 33.86 6.44 35.88
C GLU A 292 35.33 5.93 35.92
N GLY A 293 35.75 5.27 34.83
CA GLY A 293 37.12 4.72 34.72
C GLY A 293 37.38 3.41 35.49
N ARG A 294 36.35 2.84 36.13
CA ARG A 294 36.44 1.53 36.84
C ARG A 294 35.79 0.41 36.03
N ASN A 295 36.33 -0.77 36.16
CA ASN A 295 35.84 -1.98 35.49
C ASN A 295 34.98 -2.79 36.46
N LEU A 296 33.68 -2.85 36.18
CA LEU A 296 32.72 -3.60 36.98
C LEU A 296 32.40 -4.92 36.27
N GLY A 297 32.44 -6.00 37.00
CA GLY A 297 31.99 -7.32 36.57
C GLY A 297 30.67 -7.69 37.23
N PHE A 298 29.96 -8.65 36.64
CA PHE A 298 28.76 -9.22 37.23
C PHE A 298 28.58 -10.67 36.79
N THR A 299 27.84 -11.44 37.57
CA THR A 299 27.47 -12.82 37.28
C THR A 299 25.97 -13.00 37.38
N VAL A 300 25.49 -14.12 36.86
CA VAL A 300 24.06 -14.49 36.88
C VAL A 300 23.92 -15.96 37.24
N SER A 301 22.88 -16.26 38.00
CA SER A 301 22.43 -17.62 38.25
C SER A 301 21.22 -17.94 37.41
N MET A 302 21.11 -19.18 36.93
CA MET A 302 20.05 -19.59 36.03
C MET A 302 19.48 -20.96 36.42
N GLY A 303 18.13 -21.06 36.30
CA GLY A 303 17.41 -22.32 36.41
C GLY A 303 16.67 -22.59 35.09
N VAL A 304 16.86 -23.79 34.51
CA VAL A 304 16.29 -24.17 33.22
C VAL A 304 15.30 -25.31 33.43
N ALA A 305 14.06 -25.09 32.91
CA ALA A 305 13.02 -26.09 32.85
C ALA A 305 12.51 -26.26 31.43
N SER A 306 11.95 -27.41 31.08
CA SER A 306 11.42 -27.69 29.73
C SER A 306 10.03 -28.29 29.81
N PHE A 307 9.18 -27.81 28.94
CA PHE A 307 7.86 -28.38 28.71
C PHE A 307 7.92 -29.35 27.52
N PRO A 308 7.34 -30.56 27.62
CA PRO A 308 6.60 -31.11 28.78
C PRO A 308 7.46 -31.86 29.81
N HIS A 309 8.78 -31.99 29.61
CA HIS A 309 9.67 -32.95 30.29
C HIS A 309 9.87 -32.70 31.80
N THR A 310 9.85 -31.43 32.24
CA THR A 310 10.01 -31.09 33.67
C THR A 310 8.71 -30.71 34.32
N ALA A 311 7.69 -30.31 33.53
CA ALA A 311 6.35 -29.98 33.98
C ALA A 311 5.35 -29.98 32.83
N HIS A 312 4.08 -30.27 33.13
CA HIS A 312 2.98 -30.33 32.15
C HIS A 312 2.00 -29.17 32.29
N THR A 313 2.24 -28.26 33.22
CA THR A 313 1.42 -27.05 33.45
C THR A 313 2.29 -25.81 33.48
N GLN A 314 1.68 -24.67 33.20
CA GLN A 314 2.37 -23.36 33.25
C GLN A 314 3.00 -23.10 34.63
N ASP A 315 2.20 -23.26 35.69
CA ASP A 315 2.69 -22.99 37.07
C ASP A 315 3.75 -23.99 37.49
N GLY A 316 3.58 -25.26 37.09
CA GLY A 316 4.56 -26.30 37.34
C GLY A 316 5.90 -26.01 36.67
N LEU A 317 5.88 -25.47 35.41
CA LEU A 317 7.08 -25.11 34.66
C LEU A 317 7.82 -23.91 35.31
N VAL A 318 7.08 -22.87 35.69
CA VAL A 318 7.65 -21.73 36.42
C VAL A 318 8.26 -22.19 37.75
N GLY A 319 7.55 -22.98 38.57
CA GLY A 319 8.05 -23.51 39.82
C GLY A 319 9.27 -24.39 39.66
N ALA A 320 9.35 -25.21 38.59
CA ALA A 320 10.52 -26.05 38.27
C ALA A 320 11.73 -25.18 37.92
N ALA A 321 11.56 -24.15 37.10
CA ALA A 321 12.64 -23.23 36.74
C ALA A 321 13.15 -22.41 37.95
N GLU A 322 12.24 -21.91 38.80
CA GLU A 322 12.57 -21.17 40.02
C GLU A 322 13.29 -22.07 41.04
N SER A 323 12.86 -23.32 41.21
CA SER A 323 13.53 -24.30 42.10
C SER A 323 14.94 -24.60 41.63
N ALA A 324 15.15 -24.77 40.33
CA ALA A 324 16.46 -24.94 39.73
C ALA A 324 17.35 -23.70 39.92
N LEU A 325 16.79 -22.49 39.76
CA LEU A 325 17.48 -21.23 40.03
C LEU A 325 17.91 -21.12 41.51
N ALA A 326 17.04 -21.47 42.44
CA ALA A 326 17.36 -21.48 43.87
C ALA A 326 18.51 -22.41 44.18
N GLU A 327 18.57 -23.59 43.51
CA GLU A 327 19.70 -24.51 43.66
C GLU A 327 21.02 -23.95 43.08
N ALA A 328 20.95 -23.25 41.90
CA ALA A 328 22.11 -22.55 41.33
C ALA A 328 22.69 -21.51 42.32
N ARG A 329 21.85 -20.79 42.99
CA ARG A 329 22.24 -19.79 44.02
C ARG A 329 22.86 -20.43 45.27
N LYS A 330 22.29 -21.56 45.74
CA LYS A 330 22.85 -22.30 46.89
C LYS A 330 24.25 -22.81 46.62
N ARG A 331 24.63 -23.08 45.37
CA ARG A 331 25.96 -23.47 44.94
C ARG A 331 26.99 -22.32 44.89
N GLY A 332 26.59 -21.13 45.31
CA GLY A 332 27.47 -19.95 45.36
C GLY A 332 27.24 -18.95 44.24
N GLY A 333 26.19 -19.12 43.44
CA GLY A 333 25.92 -18.25 42.30
C GLY A 333 26.75 -18.57 41.06
N ASN A 334 26.60 -17.77 40.00
CA ASN A 334 27.30 -17.95 38.71
C ASN A 334 27.18 -19.40 38.18
N HIS A 335 25.98 -19.94 38.20
CA HIS A 335 25.69 -21.34 37.86
C HIS A 335 24.42 -21.45 37.01
N VAL A 336 24.40 -22.49 36.15
CA VAL A 336 23.18 -22.94 35.46
C VAL A 336 22.78 -24.31 36.02
N THR A 337 21.56 -24.43 36.49
CA THR A 337 21.01 -25.68 37.02
C THR A 337 19.77 -26.09 36.22
N LEU A 338 19.69 -27.41 35.95
CA LEU A 338 18.51 -28.00 35.31
C LEU A 338 17.45 -28.37 36.34
N ALA A 339 16.20 -28.16 36.00
CA ALA A 339 15.10 -28.74 36.75
C ALA A 339 15.09 -30.27 36.58
N SER A 340 14.66 -30.96 37.63
CA SER A 340 14.54 -32.43 37.61
C SER A 340 13.45 -32.85 36.64
N ILE A 341 13.74 -33.86 35.82
CA ILE A 341 12.77 -34.48 34.92
C ILE A 341 11.80 -35.27 35.82
N ARG A 342 10.49 -35.04 35.70
CA ARG A 342 9.51 -35.82 36.37
C ARG A 342 9.19 -37.04 35.49
N PHE A 343 9.55 -38.20 35.99
CA PHE A 343 9.06 -39.47 35.44
C PHE A 343 7.70 -39.73 36.07
N GLU A 344 6.64 -39.68 35.31
CA GLU A 344 5.36 -40.25 35.74
C GLU A 344 5.58 -41.76 35.74
N LEU A 345 5.60 -42.36 36.94
CA LEU A 345 5.43 -43.79 37.07
C LEU A 345 3.93 -44.06 36.80
N GLU A 346 3.64 -44.62 35.59
CA GLU A 346 2.34 -45.18 35.26
C GLU A 346 1.89 -46.22 36.29
#